data_1fba8632ced0f629b537ba7fc1b3ce2d
#
_entry.id   1fba8632ced0f629b537ba7fc1b3ce2d
#
_cell.length_a   1.000
_cell.length_b   1.000
_cell.length_c   1.000
_cell.angle_alpha   90.00
_cell.angle_beta   90.00
_cell.angle_gamma   90.00
#
_symmetry.space_group_name_H-M   'P 1'
#
loop_
_entity.id
_entity.type
_entity.pdbx_description
1 polymer ?
#
loop_
_entity_poly.entity_id
_entity_poly.type
_entity_poly.pdbx_seq_one_letter_code
_entity_poly.pdbx_strand_id
1 'polypeptide(L)'
;MDFSLGPEHELVQKMVREFAQKEVAPFIQEWDRQQQMAPEVLPRMGKLGILGICFPVSLGGQGMDFISLGLACEELEAVDTSLRVVMSVHVGLCGLSLLQWGTDAQQEEFLIPLARGEKIGCGAFSEPGAGTDVANLQTTAKQAGTDYILNGEKMWISLASKADFALLTARTDPSPKRRSQGLSSFIVDLRSKGVTTGDIKGKLGVRAGSTGWISMQDVRVPQTARLGEQGEGFKITMSAFDSGRYTVAAGAAGLIRACLEASVAYSKDRKTFGQPIADHQLVQAKIARLASDYEIAKLLFLKAGWLKNQGVRNTYETSMAKRFATDASFNAASEAIAVHGSYGYSDEFAVERYLRNARGAMIYEGTNEIHSLIQAGYALGGRTDKALRREMPGYDPERWQAEGVRIR
;
A
#
# COMPACT_ATOMS: atom_id res chain seq x y z
N MET A 1 -1.22 28.48 8.88
CA MET A 1 -1.14 27.06 8.50
C MET A 1 0.27 26.63 8.85
N ASP A 2 0.42 25.66 9.73
CA ASP A 2 1.73 25.11 10.12
C ASP A 2 1.98 23.83 9.34
N PHE A 3 3.11 23.75 8.65
CA PHE A 3 3.54 22.58 7.86
C PHE A 3 4.62 21.77 8.57
N SER A 4 5.00 22.15 9.82
CA SER A 4 5.96 21.39 10.61
C SER A 4 5.36 20.07 11.08
N LEU A 5 6.21 19.06 11.14
CA LEU A 5 5.86 17.79 11.76
C LEU A 5 5.97 17.89 13.27
N GLY A 6 5.02 17.30 13.99
CA GLY A 6 5.11 17.19 15.44
C GLY A 6 6.20 16.21 15.89
N PRO A 7 6.64 16.28 17.17
CA PRO A 7 7.71 15.41 17.69
C PRO A 7 7.45 13.91 17.52
N GLU A 8 6.19 13.48 17.60
CA GLU A 8 5.80 12.07 17.39
C GLU A 8 6.01 11.64 15.94
N HIS A 9 5.69 12.51 14.96
CA HIS A 9 5.94 12.25 13.56
C HIS A 9 7.43 12.13 13.25
N GLU A 10 8.26 13.01 13.82
CA GLU A 10 9.73 12.96 13.68
C GLU A 10 10.30 11.67 14.28
N LEU A 11 9.77 11.25 15.44
CA LEU A 11 10.17 10.00 16.08
C LEU A 11 9.84 8.78 15.20
N VAL A 12 8.64 8.75 14.63
CA VAL A 12 8.22 7.70 13.69
C VAL A 12 9.14 7.66 12.47
N GLN A 13 9.40 8.80 11.83
CA GLN A 13 10.32 8.86 10.68
C GLN A 13 11.70 8.32 11.06
N LYS A 14 12.25 8.76 12.18
CA LYS A 14 13.56 8.32 12.64
C LYS A 14 13.60 6.82 12.86
N MET A 15 12.65 6.28 13.59
CA MET A 15 12.59 4.86 13.94
C MET A 15 12.46 3.98 12.67
N VAL A 16 11.57 4.34 11.73
CA VAL A 16 11.36 3.58 10.51
C VAL A 16 12.56 3.70 9.56
N ARG A 17 13.15 4.90 9.44
CA ARG A 17 14.38 5.13 8.67
C ARG A 17 15.54 4.28 9.21
N GLU A 18 15.74 4.27 10.53
CA GLU A 18 16.81 3.48 11.15
C GLU A 18 16.63 1.99 10.89
N PHE A 19 15.41 1.46 11.02
CA PHE A 19 15.11 0.08 10.66
C PHE A 19 15.44 -0.19 9.19
N ALA A 20 14.88 0.61 8.27
CA ALA A 20 15.05 0.38 6.83
C ALA A 20 16.53 0.47 6.40
N GLN A 21 17.28 1.44 6.91
CA GLN A 21 18.68 1.64 6.56
C GLN A 21 19.61 0.60 7.19
N LYS A 22 19.37 0.17 8.43
CA LYS A 22 20.28 -0.75 9.15
C LYS A 22 19.97 -2.22 8.86
N GLU A 23 18.67 -2.58 8.75
CA GLU A 23 18.25 -3.98 8.71
C GLU A 23 17.85 -4.44 7.30
N VAL A 24 17.64 -3.52 6.33
CA VAL A 24 17.20 -3.86 4.96
C VAL A 24 18.16 -3.37 3.90
N ALA A 25 18.55 -2.10 3.91
CA ALA A 25 19.37 -1.50 2.84
C ALA A 25 20.63 -2.30 2.50
N PRO A 26 21.37 -2.90 3.45
CA PRO A 26 22.57 -3.69 3.13
C PRO A 26 22.29 -4.97 2.35
N PHE A 27 21.07 -5.49 2.39
CA PHE A 27 20.71 -6.80 1.84
C PHE A 27 19.76 -6.72 0.63
N ILE A 28 19.11 -5.59 0.43
CA ILE A 28 17.98 -5.48 -0.52
C ILE A 28 18.38 -5.76 -1.98
N GLN A 29 19.60 -5.45 -2.38
CA GLN A 29 20.09 -5.74 -3.71
C GLN A 29 20.16 -7.24 -3.96
N GLU A 30 20.66 -8.00 -3.01
CA GLU A 30 20.71 -9.45 -3.08
C GLU A 30 19.31 -10.07 -3.05
N TRP A 31 18.43 -9.56 -2.20
CA TRP A 31 17.03 -10.00 -2.17
C TRP A 31 16.27 -9.70 -3.48
N ASP A 32 16.58 -8.57 -4.14
CA ASP A 32 16.02 -8.26 -5.47
C ASP A 32 16.49 -9.28 -6.52
N ARG A 33 17.79 -9.66 -6.52
CA ARG A 33 18.34 -10.68 -7.41
C ARG A 33 17.73 -12.06 -7.14
N GLN A 34 17.61 -12.45 -5.88
CA GLN A 34 17.00 -13.72 -5.45
C GLN A 34 15.47 -13.73 -5.58
N GLN A 35 14.87 -12.56 -5.79
CA GLN A 35 13.42 -12.35 -5.81
C GLN A 35 12.74 -12.85 -4.53
N GLN A 36 13.36 -12.60 -3.39
CA GLN A 36 12.88 -13.05 -2.09
C GLN A 36 13.51 -12.23 -0.96
N MET A 37 12.69 -11.57 -0.17
CA MET A 37 13.07 -10.90 1.07
C MET A 37 13.27 -11.94 2.18
N ALA A 38 14.18 -11.65 3.11
CA ALA A 38 14.42 -12.49 4.28
C ALA A 38 13.15 -12.64 5.13
N PRO A 39 12.85 -13.84 5.63
CA PRO A 39 11.60 -14.10 6.36
C PRO A 39 11.50 -13.34 7.70
N GLU A 40 12.63 -12.91 8.26
CA GLU A 40 12.70 -12.18 9.54
C GLU A 40 12.19 -10.75 9.45
N VAL A 41 12.11 -10.16 8.25
CA VAL A 41 11.74 -8.76 8.05
C VAL A 41 10.33 -8.46 8.57
N LEU A 42 9.34 -9.28 8.21
CA LEU A 42 7.95 -9.10 8.64
C LEU A 42 7.80 -9.20 10.18
N PRO A 43 8.31 -10.26 10.84
CA PRO A 43 8.32 -10.34 12.31
C PRO A 43 9.04 -9.15 12.97
N ARG A 44 10.11 -8.65 12.36
CA ARG A 44 10.85 -7.50 12.89
C ARG A 44 10.04 -6.21 12.78
N MET A 45 9.35 -5.97 11.65
CA MET A 45 8.41 -4.86 11.50
C MET A 45 7.28 -4.92 12.55
N GLY A 46 6.75 -6.12 12.83
CA GLY A 46 5.76 -6.33 13.88
C GLY A 46 6.29 -5.94 15.27
N LYS A 47 7.45 -6.44 15.66
CA LYS A 47 8.09 -6.13 16.95
C LYS A 47 8.39 -4.64 17.16
N LEU A 48 8.65 -3.91 16.09
CA LEU A 48 8.86 -2.46 16.12
C LEU A 48 7.55 -1.66 16.10
N GLY A 49 6.40 -2.33 16.02
CA GLY A 49 5.08 -1.70 15.93
C GLY A 49 4.76 -1.06 14.57
N ILE A 50 5.62 -1.23 13.56
CA ILE A 50 5.43 -0.64 12.23
C ILE A 50 4.15 -1.17 11.58
N LEU A 51 3.86 -2.48 11.71
CA LEU A 51 2.67 -3.12 11.16
C LEU A 51 1.37 -2.68 11.83
N GLY A 52 1.44 -2.14 13.05
CA GLY A 52 0.30 -1.66 13.82
C GLY A 52 0.25 -0.14 13.98
N ILE A 53 1.05 0.62 13.24
CA ILE A 53 1.33 2.03 13.50
C ILE A 53 0.08 2.90 13.66
N CYS A 54 -0.90 2.75 12.78
CA CYS A 54 -2.12 3.58 12.74
C CYS A 54 -3.36 2.87 13.28
N PHE A 55 -3.22 1.80 14.05
CA PHE A 55 -4.36 1.19 14.73
C PHE A 55 -4.41 1.61 16.19
N PRO A 56 -5.63 1.71 16.77
CA PRO A 56 -5.80 2.03 18.17
C PRO A 56 -5.06 1.06 19.10
N VAL A 57 -4.61 1.56 20.26
CA VAL A 57 -3.93 0.74 21.29
C VAL A 57 -4.84 -0.39 21.76
N SER A 58 -6.14 -0.12 21.93
CA SER A 58 -7.14 -1.12 22.30
C SER A 58 -7.31 -2.25 21.28
N LEU A 59 -6.84 -2.04 20.04
CA LEU A 59 -6.84 -3.03 18.96
C LEU A 59 -5.40 -3.52 18.62
N GLY A 60 -4.47 -3.40 19.56
CA GLY A 60 -3.11 -3.92 19.46
C GLY A 60 -2.14 -3.06 18.66
N GLY A 61 -2.56 -1.87 18.22
CA GLY A 61 -1.72 -0.93 17.46
C GLY A 61 -0.92 0.03 18.33
N GLN A 62 -0.28 1.01 17.66
CA GLN A 62 0.54 2.03 18.31
C GLN A 62 -0.25 3.32 18.59
N GLY A 63 -1.51 3.40 18.19
CA GLY A 63 -2.37 4.58 18.40
C GLY A 63 -1.88 5.84 17.68
N MET A 64 -1.04 5.71 16.65
CA MET A 64 -0.57 6.84 15.85
C MET A 64 -1.57 7.21 14.76
N ASP A 65 -1.42 8.39 14.19
CA ASP A 65 -2.32 8.92 13.18
C ASP A 65 -2.01 8.45 11.74
N PHE A 66 -2.82 8.86 10.77
CA PHE A 66 -2.61 8.50 9.36
C PHE A 66 -1.41 9.23 8.72
N ILE A 67 -0.98 10.39 9.25
CA ILE A 67 0.25 11.04 8.81
C ILE A 67 1.45 10.15 9.16
N SER A 68 1.48 9.59 10.36
CA SER A 68 2.50 8.63 10.80
C SER A 68 2.57 7.39 9.89
N LEU A 69 1.43 6.86 9.44
CA LEU A 69 1.39 5.79 8.44
C LEU A 69 2.04 6.24 7.12
N GLY A 70 1.73 7.45 6.65
CA GLY A 70 2.33 8.00 5.43
C GLY A 70 3.84 8.15 5.55
N LEU A 71 4.32 8.73 6.65
CA LEU A 71 5.75 8.90 6.92
C LEU A 71 6.49 7.56 7.02
N ALA A 72 5.88 6.55 7.63
CA ALA A 72 6.44 5.20 7.64
C ALA A 72 6.56 4.62 6.22
N CYS A 73 5.55 4.80 5.37
CA CYS A 73 5.59 4.38 3.97
C CYS A 73 6.67 5.12 3.17
N GLU A 74 6.84 6.43 3.39
CA GLU A 74 7.90 7.25 2.79
C GLU A 74 9.29 6.69 3.12
N GLU A 75 9.56 6.43 4.40
CA GLU A 75 10.86 5.93 4.84
C GLU A 75 11.18 4.51 4.34
N LEU A 76 10.19 3.62 4.33
CA LEU A 76 10.36 2.26 3.84
C LEU A 76 10.63 2.22 2.33
N GLU A 77 9.88 2.98 1.52
CA GLU A 77 10.06 2.99 0.06
C GLU A 77 11.31 3.74 -0.39
N ALA A 78 11.84 4.66 0.42
CA ALA A 78 13.14 5.27 0.17
C ALA A 78 14.29 4.23 0.14
N VAL A 79 14.12 3.08 0.79
CA VAL A 79 15.03 1.94 0.69
C VAL A 79 14.59 0.98 -0.40
N ASP A 80 13.33 0.50 -0.33
CA ASP A 80 12.76 -0.33 -1.40
C ASP A 80 11.22 -0.40 -1.35
N THR A 81 10.62 -0.37 -2.52
CA THR A 81 9.17 -0.50 -2.70
C THR A 81 8.60 -1.80 -2.10
N SER A 82 9.38 -2.89 -2.05
CA SER A 82 8.92 -4.17 -1.49
C SER A 82 8.50 -4.07 -0.03
N LEU A 83 9.16 -3.19 0.76
CA LEU A 83 8.80 -2.93 2.16
C LEU A 83 7.49 -2.14 2.27
N ARG A 84 7.35 -1.08 1.46
CA ARG A 84 6.13 -0.28 1.46
C ARG A 84 4.93 -1.09 0.99
N VAL A 85 5.10 -2.03 0.06
CA VAL A 85 4.03 -2.94 -0.38
C VAL A 85 3.44 -3.71 0.80
N VAL A 86 4.26 -4.13 1.78
CA VAL A 86 3.77 -4.75 3.01
C VAL A 86 2.78 -3.81 3.72
N MET A 87 3.14 -2.54 3.91
CA MET A 87 2.26 -1.54 4.53
C MET A 87 0.96 -1.35 3.74
N SER A 88 1.05 -1.31 2.40
CA SER A 88 -0.14 -1.16 1.55
C SER A 88 -1.13 -2.30 1.72
N VAL A 89 -0.67 -3.54 1.67
CA VAL A 89 -1.60 -4.69 1.64
C VAL A 89 -1.99 -5.15 3.03
N HIS A 90 -1.05 -5.20 3.96
CA HIS A 90 -1.30 -5.63 5.33
C HIS A 90 -2.05 -4.56 6.14
N VAL A 91 -1.53 -3.32 6.18
CA VAL A 91 -2.15 -2.22 6.92
C VAL A 91 -3.28 -1.60 6.09
N GLY A 92 -2.98 -1.11 4.88
CA GLY A 92 -3.90 -0.32 4.06
C GLY A 92 -5.12 -1.11 3.59
N LEU A 93 -4.89 -2.21 2.86
CA LEU A 93 -5.99 -2.98 2.27
C LEU A 93 -6.71 -3.88 3.28
N CYS A 94 -5.97 -4.57 4.13
CA CYS A 94 -6.54 -5.57 5.04
C CYS A 94 -6.91 -4.97 6.40
N GLY A 95 -5.95 -4.42 7.13
CA GLY A 95 -6.17 -3.95 8.50
C GLY A 95 -7.14 -2.78 8.60
N LEU A 96 -7.00 -1.75 7.76
CA LEU A 96 -7.94 -0.61 7.75
C LEU A 96 -9.35 -1.02 7.29
N SER A 97 -9.49 -2.04 6.44
CA SER A 97 -10.81 -2.59 6.11
C SER A 97 -11.45 -3.32 7.31
N LEU A 98 -10.65 -4.06 8.10
CA LEU A 98 -11.12 -4.67 9.34
C LEU A 98 -11.50 -3.63 10.40
N LEU A 99 -10.74 -2.56 10.51
CA LEU A 99 -11.07 -1.43 11.39
C LEU A 99 -12.40 -0.78 10.99
N GLN A 100 -12.60 -0.51 9.70
CA GLN A 100 -13.78 0.18 9.19
C GLN A 100 -15.03 -0.70 9.17
N TRP A 101 -14.93 -1.96 8.73
CA TRP A 101 -16.08 -2.81 8.40
C TRP A 101 -16.26 -4.01 9.33
N GLY A 102 -15.23 -4.36 10.09
CA GLY A 102 -15.24 -5.55 10.95
C GLY A 102 -16.24 -5.46 12.10
N THR A 103 -16.76 -6.60 12.50
CA THR A 103 -17.44 -6.77 13.80
C THR A 103 -16.40 -6.82 14.92
N ASP A 104 -16.84 -6.63 16.16
CA ASP A 104 -15.96 -6.72 17.34
C ASP A 104 -15.23 -8.09 17.36
N ALA A 105 -15.93 -9.19 17.09
CA ALA A 105 -15.33 -10.53 17.03
C ALA A 105 -14.30 -10.65 15.89
N GLN A 106 -14.56 -10.08 14.72
CA GLN A 106 -13.60 -10.08 13.61
C GLN A 106 -12.37 -9.22 13.91
N GLN A 107 -12.54 -8.10 14.61
CA GLN A 107 -11.42 -7.27 15.06
C GLN A 107 -10.57 -8.00 16.10
N GLU A 108 -11.18 -8.67 17.07
CA GLU A 108 -10.47 -9.47 18.07
C GLU A 108 -9.70 -10.64 17.42
N GLU A 109 -10.32 -11.35 16.48
CA GLU A 109 -9.72 -12.54 15.86
C GLU A 109 -8.64 -12.22 14.82
N PHE A 110 -8.81 -11.12 14.06
CA PHE A 110 -7.97 -10.81 12.91
C PHE A 110 -7.21 -9.51 13.04
N LEU A 111 -7.83 -8.40 13.48
CA LEU A 111 -7.17 -7.10 13.50
C LEU A 111 -6.13 -6.99 14.62
N ILE A 112 -6.44 -7.46 15.83
CA ILE A 112 -5.50 -7.41 16.95
C ILE A 112 -4.20 -8.18 16.63
N PRO A 113 -4.23 -9.46 16.24
CA PRO A 113 -3.00 -10.17 15.88
C PRO A 113 -2.32 -9.62 14.61
N LEU A 114 -3.09 -9.04 13.68
CA LEU A 114 -2.54 -8.33 12.52
C LEU A 114 -1.74 -7.10 12.95
N ALA A 115 -2.31 -6.24 13.80
CA ALA A 115 -1.67 -5.02 14.29
C ALA A 115 -0.36 -5.31 15.06
N ARG A 116 -0.30 -6.44 15.76
CA ARG A 116 0.90 -6.91 16.46
C ARG A 116 1.91 -7.62 15.57
N GLY A 117 1.56 -7.89 14.30
CA GLY A 117 2.39 -8.68 13.38
C GLY A 117 2.45 -10.18 13.74
N GLU A 118 1.54 -10.67 14.55
CA GLU A 118 1.39 -12.11 14.91
C GLU A 118 0.72 -12.90 13.78
N LYS A 119 -0.16 -12.24 13.02
CA LYS A 119 -0.74 -12.74 11.76
C LYS A 119 -0.50 -11.75 10.64
N ILE A 120 -0.22 -12.26 9.47
CA ILE A 120 -0.07 -11.46 8.25
C ILE A 120 -1.35 -11.56 7.43
N GLY A 121 -1.92 -10.40 7.08
CA GLY A 121 -3.10 -10.29 6.21
C GLY A 121 -2.73 -9.77 4.83
N CYS A 122 -3.45 -10.20 3.79
CA CYS A 122 -3.34 -9.65 2.44
C CYS A 122 -4.71 -9.29 1.85
N GLY A 123 -4.71 -8.37 0.86
CA GLY A 123 -5.90 -8.01 0.09
C GLY A 123 -5.92 -8.76 -1.24
N ALA A 124 -6.94 -9.58 -1.48
CA ALA A 124 -7.04 -10.45 -2.66
C ALA A 124 -8.26 -10.07 -3.51
N PHE A 125 -8.08 -9.05 -4.38
CA PHE A 125 -9.17 -8.51 -5.19
C PHE A 125 -9.03 -8.88 -6.66
N SER A 126 -7.87 -8.62 -7.28
CA SER A 126 -7.64 -8.86 -8.71
C SER A 126 -7.74 -10.34 -9.09
N GLU A 127 -8.18 -10.61 -10.32
CA GLU A 127 -8.27 -11.93 -10.94
C GLU A 127 -7.55 -11.93 -12.28
N PRO A 128 -7.22 -13.08 -12.88
CA PRO A 128 -6.60 -13.14 -14.21
C PRO A 128 -7.34 -12.34 -15.27
N GLY A 129 -8.68 -12.31 -15.23
CA GLY A 129 -9.55 -11.61 -16.17
C GLY A 129 -10.10 -10.25 -15.68
N ALA A 130 -9.81 -9.82 -14.44
CA ALA A 130 -10.41 -8.63 -13.86
C ALA A 130 -9.46 -7.91 -12.89
N GLY A 131 -8.89 -6.79 -13.36
CA GLY A 131 -8.09 -5.86 -12.53
C GLY A 131 -8.83 -4.54 -12.35
N THR A 132 -8.76 -3.66 -13.34
CA THR A 132 -9.45 -2.35 -13.33
C THR A 132 -10.97 -2.49 -13.26
N ASP A 133 -11.54 -3.47 -13.95
CA ASP A 133 -12.99 -3.78 -13.92
C ASP A 133 -13.34 -4.69 -12.74
N VAL A 134 -13.24 -4.13 -11.52
CA VAL A 134 -13.51 -4.83 -10.26
C VAL A 134 -14.94 -5.37 -10.20
N ALA A 135 -15.91 -4.70 -10.83
CA ALA A 135 -17.31 -5.17 -10.85
C ALA A 135 -17.48 -6.49 -11.61
N ASN A 136 -16.51 -6.88 -12.42
CA ASN A 136 -16.55 -8.07 -13.26
C ASN A 136 -15.81 -9.29 -12.69
N LEU A 137 -15.50 -9.30 -11.39
CA LEU A 137 -14.90 -10.43 -10.70
C LEU A 137 -15.75 -11.71 -10.87
N GLN A 138 -15.08 -12.83 -11.13
CA GLN A 138 -15.68 -14.13 -11.42
C GLN A 138 -15.61 -15.13 -10.25
N THR A 139 -14.70 -14.93 -9.29
CA THR A 139 -14.68 -15.76 -8.06
C THR A 139 -16.06 -15.77 -7.43
N THR A 140 -16.60 -16.95 -7.16
CA THR A 140 -17.95 -17.14 -6.60
C THR A 140 -17.91 -17.47 -5.12
N ALA A 141 -18.95 -17.08 -4.39
CA ALA A 141 -19.23 -17.49 -3.03
C ALA A 141 -20.71 -17.91 -2.95
N LYS A 142 -20.98 -19.20 -3.08
CA LYS A 142 -22.34 -19.78 -3.05
C LYS A 142 -22.72 -20.12 -1.61
N GLN A 143 -23.89 -19.65 -1.18
CA GLN A 143 -24.41 -20.00 0.14
C GLN A 143 -24.75 -21.48 0.22
N ALA A 144 -24.33 -22.13 1.30
CA ALA A 144 -24.55 -23.54 1.60
C ALA A 144 -24.89 -23.69 3.10
N GLY A 145 -26.18 -23.57 3.41
CA GLY A 145 -26.68 -23.49 4.79
C GLY A 145 -26.21 -22.19 5.47
N THR A 146 -25.50 -22.33 6.58
CA THR A 146 -24.89 -21.21 7.33
C THR A 146 -23.49 -20.84 6.83
N ASP A 147 -23.01 -21.49 5.77
CA ASP A 147 -21.66 -21.28 5.24
C ASP A 147 -21.73 -20.76 3.80
N TYR A 148 -20.54 -20.41 3.28
CA TYR A 148 -20.33 -20.14 1.86
C TYR A 148 -19.27 -21.11 1.32
N ILE A 149 -19.44 -21.51 0.04
CA ILE A 149 -18.46 -22.27 -0.72
C ILE A 149 -17.85 -21.35 -1.75
N LEU A 150 -16.53 -21.12 -1.64
CA LEU A 150 -15.78 -20.24 -2.50
C LEU A 150 -15.06 -21.04 -3.59
N ASN A 151 -15.16 -20.55 -4.84
CA ASN A 151 -14.47 -21.12 -6.00
C ASN A 151 -13.96 -19.98 -6.88
N GLY A 152 -12.71 -20.07 -7.34
CA GLY A 152 -12.10 -19.11 -8.26
C GLY A 152 -10.63 -18.87 -7.99
N GLU A 153 -10.07 -17.90 -8.69
CA GLU A 153 -8.65 -17.56 -8.64
C GLU A 153 -8.44 -16.06 -8.43
N LYS A 154 -7.43 -15.73 -7.62
CA LYS A 154 -6.95 -14.37 -7.43
C LYS A 154 -5.51 -14.29 -7.93
N MET A 155 -5.16 -13.18 -8.61
CA MET A 155 -3.86 -12.98 -9.25
C MET A 155 -3.28 -11.62 -8.89
N TRP A 156 -1.96 -11.51 -8.89
CA TRP A 156 -1.21 -10.30 -8.52
C TRP A 156 -1.41 -9.90 -7.06
N ILE A 157 -1.53 -10.88 -6.19
CA ILE A 157 -1.78 -10.68 -4.76
C ILE A 157 -0.45 -10.59 -4.02
N SER A 158 -0.13 -9.42 -3.51
CA SER A 158 1.05 -9.26 -2.66
C SER A 158 0.87 -10.00 -1.34
N LEU A 159 1.92 -10.66 -0.89
CA LEU A 159 1.97 -11.54 0.29
C LEU A 159 1.12 -12.82 0.18
N ALA A 160 0.64 -13.22 -1.00
CA ALA A 160 -0.22 -14.41 -1.16
C ALA A 160 0.36 -15.68 -0.51
N SER A 161 1.67 -15.91 -0.67
CA SER A 161 2.36 -17.10 -0.11
C SER A 161 2.86 -16.90 1.32
N LYS A 162 2.69 -15.71 1.90
CA LYS A 162 3.23 -15.33 3.22
C LYS A 162 2.13 -15.01 4.24
N ALA A 163 0.94 -14.65 3.76
CA ALA A 163 -0.17 -14.27 4.61
C ALA A 163 -0.83 -15.47 5.28
N ASP A 164 -1.34 -15.28 6.49
CA ASP A 164 -2.16 -16.23 7.22
C ASP A 164 -3.60 -16.22 6.72
N PHE A 165 -4.09 -15.01 6.35
CA PHE A 165 -5.45 -14.85 5.83
C PHE A 165 -5.51 -13.77 4.74
N ALA A 166 -6.54 -13.88 3.90
CA ALA A 166 -6.83 -12.89 2.87
C ALA A 166 -8.19 -12.24 3.10
N LEU A 167 -8.23 -10.90 2.94
CA LEU A 167 -9.47 -10.19 2.68
C LEU A 167 -9.75 -10.26 1.19
N LEU A 168 -10.77 -10.97 0.77
CA LEU A 168 -11.10 -11.14 -0.63
C LEU A 168 -12.55 -10.76 -0.95
N THR A 169 -12.80 -10.43 -2.20
CA THR A 169 -14.14 -10.14 -2.73
C THR A 169 -14.54 -11.22 -3.73
N ALA A 170 -15.77 -11.74 -3.56
CA ALA A 170 -16.35 -12.79 -4.40
C ALA A 170 -17.81 -12.46 -4.75
N ARG A 171 -18.32 -13.09 -5.80
CA ARG A 171 -19.68 -12.94 -6.28
C ARG A 171 -20.63 -13.84 -5.48
N THR A 172 -21.54 -13.21 -4.75
CA THR A 172 -22.61 -13.89 -3.99
C THR A 172 -23.96 -13.88 -4.71
N ASP A 173 -24.18 -12.90 -5.60
CA ASP A 173 -25.37 -12.82 -6.47
C ASP A 173 -24.93 -12.89 -7.94
N PRO A 174 -25.35 -13.92 -8.70
CA PRO A 174 -25.01 -14.08 -10.10
C PRO A 174 -25.80 -13.14 -11.04
N SER A 175 -26.95 -12.62 -10.58
CA SER A 175 -27.89 -11.83 -11.41
C SER A 175 -28.32 -10.51 -10.75
N PRO A 176 -27.39 -9.67 -10.26
CA PRO A 176 -27.73 -8.46 -9.55
C PRO A 176 -28.25 -7.39 -10.52
N LYS A 177 -29.07 -6.43 -10.03
CA LYS A 177 -29.48 -5.25 -10.81
C LYS A 177 -28.29 -4.46 -11.36
N ARG A 178 -27.19 -4.38 -10.59
CA ARG A 178 -25.90 -3.81 -11.00
C ARG A 178 -24.81 -4.80 -10.61
N ARG A 179 -23.85 -5.08 -11.49
CA ARG A 179 -22.75 -6.05 -11.24
C ARG A 179 -22.02 -5.83 -9.91
N SER A 180 -21.80 -4.57 -9.53
CA SER A 180 -21.15 -4.21 -8.27
C SER A 180 -21.94 -4.62 -7.01
N GLN A 181 -23.26 -4.73 -7.10
CA GLN A 181 -24.14 -5.13 -5.98
C GLN A 181 -24.12 -6.65 -5.72
N GLY A 182 -23.65 -7.45 -6.68
CA GLY A 182 -23.52 -8.89 -6.52
C GLY A 182 -22.27 -9.36 -5.79
N LEU A 183 -21.45 -8.44 -5.28
CA LEU A 183 -20.17 -8.74 -4.65
C LEU A 183 -20.25 -8.64 -3.13
N SER A 184 -19.61 -9.58 -2.43
CA SER A 184 -19.43 -9.58 -0.97
C SER A 184 -17.96 -9.82 -0.62
N SER A 185 -17.51 -9.33 0.52
CA SER A 185 -16.12 -9.52 0.99
C SER A 185 -16.07 -10.58 2.09
N PHE A 186 -14.98 -11.34 2.12
CA PHE A 186 -14.77 -12.43 3.04
C PHE A 186 -13.35 -12.41 3.61
N ILE A 187 -13.21 -12.80 4.86
CA ILE A 187 -11.92 -13.11 5.50
C ILE A 187 -11.71 -14.61 5.33
N VAL A 188 -10.64 -15.02 4.65
CA VAL A 188 -10.38 -16.43 4.33
C VAL A 188 -9.02 -16.83 4.88
N ASP A 189 -8.98 -17.83 5.77
CA ASP A 189 -7.74 -18.46 6.22
C ASP A 189 -7.08 -19.17 5.03
N LEU A 190 -5.85 -18.77 4.69
CA LEU A 190 -5.13 -19.32 3.53
C LEU A 190 -4.61 -20.75 3.74
N ARG A 191 -4.74 -21.30 4.96
CA ARG A 191 -4.47 -22.70 5.28
C ARG A 191 -5.71 -23.60 5.15
N SER A 192 -6.87 -23.02 4.82
CA SER A 192 -8.12 -23.79 4.65
C SER A 192 -7.98 -24.84 3.54
N LYS A 193 -8.64 -25.99 3.73
CA LYS A 193 -8.72 -27.02 2.70
C LYS A 193 -9.31 -26.45 1.41
N GLY A 194 -8.65 -26.72 0.29
CA GLY A 194 -9.05 -26.22 -1.03
C GLY A 194 -8.39 -24.89 -1.42
N VAL A 195 -7.62 -24.25 -0.53
CA VAL A 195 -6.79 -23.07 -0.86
C VAL A 195 -5.39 -23.53 -1.26
N THR A 196 -4.89 -22.98 -2.35
CA THR A 196 -3.47 -23.07 -2.74
C THR A 196 -2.96 -21.70 -3.11
N THR A 197 -1.69 -21.43 -2.84
CA THR A 197 -1.04 -20.15 -3.11
C THR A 197 0.34 -20.35 -3.74
N GLY A 198 0.82 -19.35 -4.45
CA GLY A 198 2.18 -19.37 -5.00
C GLY A 198 2.65 -17.99 -5.39
N ASP A 199 3.96 -17.86 -5.64
CA ASP A 199 4.61 -16.60 -6.04
C ASP A 199 4.80 -16.50 -7.55
N ILE A 200 4.66 -15.28 -8.07
CA ILE A 200 5.02 -14.91 -9.45
C ILE A 200 6.48 -14.45 -9.44
N LYS A 201 7.32 -15.17 -10.18
CA LYS A 201 8.72 -14.82 -10.42
C LYS A 201 8.89 -14.06 -11.73
N GLY A 202 10.05 -13.43 -11.93
CA GLY A 202 10.37 -12.72 -13.18
C GLY A 202 9.66 -11.37 -13.34
N LYS A 203 9.16 -10.76 -12.26
CA LYS A 203 8.60 -9.40 -12.30
C LYS A 203 9.68 -8.39 -12.72
N LEU A 204 9.26 -7.30 -13.36
CA LEU A 204 10.16 -6.20 -13.71
C LEU A 204 10.76 -5.56 -12.46
N GLY A 205 9.93 -5.21 -11.47
CA GLY A 205 10.33 -4.58 -10.22
C GLY A 205 9.63 -5.21 -9.01
N VAL A 206 9.87 -4.64 -7.82
CA VAL A 206 9.35 -5.13 -6.54
C VAL A 206 9.69 -6.63 -6.36
N ARG A 207 10.90 -6.99 -6.79
CA ARG A 207 11.29 -8.41 -6.89
C ARG A 207 11.51 -9.04 -5.54
N ALA A 208 12.06 -8.30 -4.57
CA ALA A 208 12.23 -8.78 -3.21
C ALA A 208 10.89 -9.06 -2.51
N GLY A 209 9.82 -8.36 -2.90
CA GLY A 209 8.47 -8.56 -2.36
C GLY A 209 7.75 -9.77 -2.97
N SER A 210 7.05 -10.54 -2.12
CA SER A 210 6.13 -11.59 -2.58
C SER A 210 4.95 -10.96 -3.31
N THR A 211 4.67 -11.45 -4.50
CA THR A 211 3.44 -11.19 -5.26
C THR A 211 3.05 -12.49 -5.93
N GLY A 212 1.82 -12.91 -5.78
CA GLY A 212 1.46 -14.26 -6.19
C GLY A 212 0.00 -14.41 -6.62
N TRP A 213 -0.50 -15.59 -6.43
CA TRP A 213 -1.84 -16.03 -6.76
C TRP A 213 -2.42 -16.85 -5.61
N ILE A 214 -3.77 -16.90 -5.55
CA ILE A 214 -4.55 -17.71 -4.63
C ILE A 214 -5.59 -18.44 -5.47
N SER A 215 -5.60 -19.78 -5.43
CA SER A 215 -6.62 -20.62 -6.05
C SER A 215 -7.49 -21.25 -4.97
N MET A 216 -8.78 -21.28 -5.21
CA MET A 216 -9.80 -21.78 -4.28
C MET A 216 -10.69 -22.81 -4.98
N GLN A 217 -10.76 -24.02 -4.42
CA GLN A 217 -11.62 -25.11 -4.90
C GLN A 217 -12.46 -25.62 -3.73
N ASP A 218 -13.76 -25.35 -3.79
CA ASP A 218 -14.76 -25.72 -2.77
C ASP A 218 -14.35 -25.33 -1.34
N VAL A 219 -13.76 -24.13 -1.19
CA VAL A 219 -13.32 -23.59 0.10
C VAL A 219 -14.54 -23.20 0.92
N ARG A 220 -14.76 -23.89 2.03
CA ARG A 220 -15.86 -23.63 2.95
C ARG A 220 -15.46 -22.56 3.96
N VAL A 221 -16.25 -21.50 4.05
CA VAL A 221 -16.10 -20.44 5.06
C VAL A 221 -17.43 -20.19 5.77
N PRO A 222 -17.43 -19.95 7.10
CA PRO A 222 -18.66 -19.66 7.82
C PRO A 222 -19.22 -18.30 7.42
N GLN A 223 -20.52 -18.06 7.63
CA GLN A 223 -21.17 -16.78 7.37
C GLN A 223 -20.51 -15.63 8.18
N THR A 224 -19.96 -15.93 9.36
CA THR A 224 -19.23 -14.99 10.21
C THR A 224 -17.92 -14.50 9.58
N ALA A 225 -17.38 -15.19 8.58
CA ALA A 225 -16.21 -14.74 7.81
C ALA A 225 -16.54 -13.63 6.80
N ARG A 226 -17.84 -13.35 6.53
CA ARG A 226 -18.24 -12.25 5.65
C ARG A 226 -17.99 -10.91 6.34
N LEU A 227 -17.20 -10.06 5.70
CA LEU A 227 -16.95 -8.69 6.14
C LEU A 227 -18.07 -7.78 5.60
N GLY A 228 -18.72 -7.05 6.48
CA GLY A 228 -19.88 -6.20 6.13
C GLY A 228 -21.13 -7.00 5.74
N GLU A 229 -22.07 -6.33 5.07
CA GLU A 229 -23.33 -6.91 4.61
C GLU A 229 -23.17 -7.57 3.24
N GLN A 230 -24.09 -8.51 2.91
CA GLN A 230 -24.13 -9.09 1.57
C GLN A 230 -24.39 -8.00 0.53
N GLY A 231 -23.61 -8.03 -0.56
CA GLY A 231 -23.68 -7.01 -1.62
C GLY A 231 -22.87 -5.73 -1.37
N GLU A 232 -22.19 -5.60 -0.22
CA GLU A 232 -21.30 -4.48 0.07
C GLU A 232 -19.85 -4.66 -0.42
N GLY A 233 -19.49 -5.82 -0.95
CA GLY A 233 -18.12 -6.16 -1.32
C GLY A 233 -17.44 -5.14 -2.22
N PHE A 234 -18.17 -4.55 -3.19
CA PHE A 234 -17.62 -3.49 -4.03
C PHE A 234 -17.28 -2.22 -3.24
N LYS A 235 -18.13 -1.81 -2.29
CA LYS A 235 -17.90 -0.62 -1.46
C LYS A 235 -16.70 -0.85 -0.54
N ILE A 236 -16.60 -2.04 0.07
CA ILE A 236 -15.48 -2.45 0.92
C ILE A 236 -14.18 -2.43 0.12
N THR A 237 -14.18 -3.02 -1.09
CA THR A 237 -13.00 -3.00 -1.98
C THR A 237 -12.59 -1.58 -2.35
N MET A 238 -13.53 -0.68 -2.67
CA MET A 238 -13.20 0.71 -3.03
C MET A 238 -12.63 1.49 -1.83
N SER A 239 -13.17 1.29 -0.63
CA SER A 239 -12.61 1.93 0.58
C SER A 239 -11.23 1.37 0.95
N ALA A 240 -11.01 0.06 0.76
CA ALA A 240 -9.69 -0.55 0.90
C ALA A 240 -8.68 0.10 -0.06
N PHE A 241 -9.07 0.27 -1.33
CA PHE A 241 -8.20 0.91 -2.34
C PHE A 241 -7.88 2.36 -2.00
N ASP A 242 -8.81 3.15 -1.43
CA ASP A 242 -8.50 4.53 -1.01
C ASP A 242 -7.42 4.55 0.09
N SER A 243 -7.38 3.54 0.97
CA SER A 243 -6.31 3.39 1.97
C SER A 243 -4.99 2.91 1.34
N GLY A 244 -5.03 1.93 0.43
CA GLY A 244 -3.85 1.46 -0.30
C GLY A 244 -3.23 2.56 -1.19
N ARG A 245 -4.04 3.32 -1.91
CA ARG A 245 -3.59 4.46 -2.74
C ARG A 245 -2.86 5.52 -1.92
N TYR A 246 -3.33 5.78 -0.70
CA TYR A 246 -2.66 6.69 0.23
C TYR A 246 -1.24 6.22 0.56
N THR A 247 -1.08 4.95 0.93
CA THR A 247 0.25 4.38 1.24
C THR A 247 1.17 4.35 0.02
N VAL A 248 0.62 4.12 -1.18
CA VAL A 248 1.38 4.20 -2.45
C VAL A 248 1.85 5.63 -2.72
N ALA A 249 0.99 6.63 -2.52
CA ALA A 249 1.35 8.03 -2.74
C ALA A 249 2.50 8.46 -1.81
N ALA A 250 2.40 8.11 -0.53
CA ALA A 250 3.42 8.42 0.47
C ALA A 250 4.75 7.70 0.17
N GLY A 251 4.70 6.42 -0.18
CA GLY A 251 5.89 5.67 -0.55
C GLY A 251 6.58 6.20 -1.80
N ALA A 252 5.80 6.54 -2.84
CA ALA A 252 6.35 7.11 -4.07
C ALA A 252 7.08 8.45 -3.82
N ALA A 253 6.63 9.27 -2.84
CA ALA A 253 7.40 10.44 -2.40
C ALA A 253 8.77 10.03 -1.81
N GLY A 254 8.81 8.95 -1.02
CA GLY A 254 10.06 8.36 -0.52
C GLY A 254 11.00 7.91 -1.63
N LEU A 255 10.47 7.33 -2.70
CA LEU A 255 11.26 6.93 -3.86
C LEU A 255 11.83 8.15 -4.61
N ILE A 256 11.06 9.25 -4.76
CA ILE A 256 11.58 10.50 -5.34
C ILE A 256 12.73 11.03 -4.47
N ARG A 257 12.57 11.04 -3.15
CA ARG A 257 13.63 11.43 -2.21
C ARG A 257 14.89 10.58 -2.36
N ALA A 258 14.74 9.26 -2.46
CA ALA A 258 15.88 8.37 -2.66
C ALA A 258 16.62 8.65 -3.97
N CYS A 259 15.90 8.94 -5.06
CA CYS A 259 16.47 9.35 -6.34
C CYS A 259 17.21 10.68 -6.23
N LEU A 260 16.64 11.66 -5.51
CA LEU A 260 17.27 12.96 -5.24
C LEU A 260 18.57 12.78 -4.44
N GLU A 261 18.52 12.08 -3.32
CA GLU A 261 19.68 11.84 -2.43
C GLU A 261 20.82 11.12 -3.18
N ALA A 262 20.51 10.06 -3.93
CA ALA A 262 21.48 9.35 -4.75
C ALA A 262 22.10 10.25 -5.83
N SER A 263 21.28 11.05 -6.53
CA SER A 263 21.75 11.98 -7.57
C SER A 263 22.64 13.06 -7.01
N VAL A 264 22.29 13.64 -5.85
CA VAL A 264 23.12 14.65 -5.16
C VAL A 264 24.46 14.07 -4.73
N ALA A 265 24.45 12.90 -4.09
CA ALA A 265 25.69 12.24 -3.64
C ALA A 265 26.62 11.95 -4.82
N TYR A 266 26.11 11.27 -5.84
CA TYR A 266 26.88 10.91 -7.02
C TYR A 266 27.41 12.13 -7.79
N SER A 267 26.59 13.17 -7.96
CA SER A 267 26.99 14.36 -8.71
C SER A 267 28.10 15.17 -8.04
N LYS A 268 28.20 15.14 -6.71
CA LYS A 268 29.29 15.79 -5.95
C LYS A 268 30.61 15.03 -6.05
N ASP A 269 30.56 13.69 -6.17
CA ASP A 269 31.74 12.84 -6.22
C ASP A 269 32.27 12.67 -7.66
N ARG A 270 31.40 12.43 -8.62
CA ARG A 270 31.75 12.20 -10.03
C ARG A 270 32.27 13.47 -10.70
N LYS A 271 33.45 13.36 -11.35
CA LYS A 271 34.06 14.48 -12.06
C LYS A 271 34.09 14.24 -13.58
N THR A 272 33.81 15.31 -14.34
CA THR A 272 34.01 15.39 -15.80
C THR A 272 34.51 16.78 -16.16
N PHE A 273 35.32 16.89 -17.21
CA PHE A 273 35.90 18.17 -17.63
C PHE A 273 36.62 18.92 -16.50
N GLY A 274 37.23 18.18 -15.57
CA GLY A 274 38.05 18.75 -14.49
C GLY A 274 37.28 19.21 -13.25
N GLN A 275 35.93 19.08 -13.20
CA GLN A 275 35.08 19.53 -12.08
C GLN A 275 34.01 18.51 -11.73
N PRO A 276 33.39 18.56 -10.53
CA PRO A 276 32.23 17.74 -10.18
C PRO A 276 31.10 17.95 -11.19
N ILE A 277 30.35 16.88 -11.51
CA ILE A 277 29.21 17.04 -12.43
C ILE A 277 28.08 17.90 -11.81
N ALA A 278 28.06 18.07 -10.49
CA ALA A 278 27.17 18.99 -9.78
C ALA A 278 27.33 20.46 -10.23
N ASP A 279 28.48 20.82 -10.80
CA ASP A 279 28.75 22.19 -11.29
C ASP A 279 28.24 22.43 -12.71
N HIS A 280 27.72 21.39 -13.38
CA HIS A 280 27.13 21.54 -14.71
C HIS A 280 25.64 21.91 -14.62
N GLN A 281 25.24 22.99 -15.28
CA GLN A 281 23.87 23.56 -15.20
C GLN A 281 22.77 22.56 -15.53
N LEU A 282 22.98 21.65 -16.52
CA LEU A 282 21.99 20.65 -16.89
C LEU A 282 21.81 19.56 -15.81
N VAL A 283 22.83 19.27 -15.01
CA VAL A 283 22.74 18.39 -13.84
C VAL A 283 22.00 19.10 -12.71
N GLN A 284 22.34 20.40 -12.47
CA GLN A 284 21.63 21.23 -11.49
C GLN A 284 20.13 21.33 -11.79
N ALA A 285 19.76 21.49 -13.06
CA ALA A 285 18.35 21.54 -13.48
C ALA A 285 17.60 20.21 -13.16
N LYS A 286 18.26 19.04 -13.33
CA LYS A 286 17.70 17.75 -12.95
C LYS A 286 17.49 17.65 -11.44
N ILE A 287 18.50 18.01 -10.65
CA ILE A 287 18.43 18.00 -9.18
C ILE A 287 17.33 18.95 -8.68
N ALA A 288 17.22 20.15 -9.25
CA ALA A 288 16.17 21.11 -8.89
C ALA A 288 14.77 20.55 -9.15
N ARG A 289 14.57 19.85 -10.28
CA ARG A 289 13.32 19.18 -10.58
C ARG A 289 13.00 18.06 -9.57
N LEU A 290 13.97 17.18 -9.27
CA LEU A 290 13.79 16.14 -8.28
C LEU A 290 13.38 16.70 -6.91
N ALA A 291 14.02 17.78 -6.48
CA ALA A 291 13.69 18.45 -5.22
C ALA A 291 12.26 19.01 -5.24
N SER A 292 11.84 19.66 -6.32
CA SER A 292 10.48 20.21 -6.45
C SER A 292 9.43 19.09 -6.48
N ASP A 293 9.67 18.03 -7.25
CA ASP A 293 8.75 16.88 -7.36
C ASP A 293 8.58 16.18 -6.01
N TYR A 294 9.65 16.05 -5.22
CA TYR A 294 9.58 15.52 -3.86
C TYR A 294 8.70 16.36 -2.93
N GLU A 295 8.93 17.67 -2.89
CA GLU A 295 8.16 18.58 -2.04
C GLU A 295 6.66 18.56 -2.40
N ILE A 296 6.32 18.58 -3.70
CA ILE A 296 4.94 18.50 -4.15
C ILE A 296 4.30 17.17 -3.76
N ALA A 297 5.00 16.05 -4.00
CA ALA A 297 4.49 14.72 -3.63
C ALA A 297 4.26 14.60 -2.12
N LYS A 298 5.20 15.13 -1.31
CA LYS A 298 5.10 15.15 0.15
C LYS A 298 3.90 15.95 0.63
N LEU A 299 3.72 17.16 0.14
CA LEU A 299 2.56 18.01 0.51
C LEU A 299 1.22 17.35 0.14
N LEU A 300 1.15 16.65 -1.00
CA LEU A 300 -0.07 15.98 -1.44
C LEU A 300 -0.43 14.81 -0.52
N PHE A 301 0.52 13.95 -0.14
CA PHE A 301 0.18 12.85 0.76
C PHE A 301 -0.06 13.33 2.20
N LEU A 302 0.65 14.34 2.67
CA LEU A 302 0.37 14.94 3.98
C LEU A 302 -1.04 15.53 4.05
N LYS A 303 -1.48 16.24 3.00
CA LYS A 303 -2.88 16.72 2.90
C LYS A 303 -3.87 15.56 2.94
N ALA A 304 -3.60 14.47 2.19
CA ALA A 304 -4.48 13.30 2.19
C ALA A 304 -4.52 12.63 3.58
N GLY A 305 -3.39 12.50 4.27
CA GLY A 305 -3.29 11.97 5.63
C GLY A 305 -4.03 12.85 6.66
N TRP A 306 -3.88 14.17 6.54
CA TRP A 306 -4.59 15.11 7.39
C TRP A 306 -6.12 15.00 7.25
N LEU A 307 -6.63 14.89 6.02
CA LEU A 307 -8.07 14.68 5.78
C LEU A 307 -8.56 13.35 6.36
N LYS A 308 -7.73 12.28 6.26
CA LYS A 308 -8.03 11.00 6.93
C LYS A 308 -8.11 11.15 8.45
N ASN A 309 -7.20 11.91 9.06
CA ASN A 309 -7.24 12.22 10.50
C ASN A 309 -8.54 12.90 10.90
N GLN A 310 -9.11 13.74 10.03
CA GLN A 310 -10.40 14.39 10.26
C GLN A 310 -11.62 13.46 10.03
N GLY A 311 -11.42 12.21 9.64
CA GLY A 311 -12.50 11.31 9.25
C GLY A 311 -13.22 11.75 7.98
N VAL A 312 -12.62 12.66 7.19
CA VAL A 312 -13.20 13.17 5.96
C VAL A 312 -12.84 12.24 4.80
N ARG A 313 -13.83 11.84 4.04
CA ARG A 313 -13.60 11.06 2.82
C ARG A 313 -12.82 11.90 1.82
N ASN A 314 -11.76 11.33 1.28
CA ASN A 314 -10.76 12.06 0.51
C ASN A 314 -10.31 11.30 -0.75
N THR A 315 -11.25 10.60 -1.40
CA THR A 315 -10.98 9.82 -2.62
C THR A 315 -10.33 10.68 -3.71
N TYR A 316 -10.76 11.95 -3.85
CA TYR A 316 -10.20 12.89 -4.83
C TYR A 316 -8.73 13.23 -4.53
N GLU A 317 -8.44 13.66 -3.31
CA GLU A 317 -7.09 14.07 -2.88
C GLU A 317 -6.13 12.88 -2.89
N THR A 318 -6.57 11.72 -2.41
CA THR A 318 -5.77 10.49 -2.44
C THR A 318 -5.48 10.04 -3.87
N SER A 319 -6.46 10.15 -4.77
CA SER A 319 -6.28 9.87 -6.20
C SER A 319 -5.28 10.82 -6.85
N MET A 320 -5.33 12.12 -6.50
CA MET A 320 -4.40 13.14 -6.97
C MET A 320 -2.98 12.86 -6.47
N ALA A 321 -2.83 12.61 -5.18
CA ALA A 321 -1.54 12.32 -4.54
C ALA A 321 -0.90 11.08 -5.18
N LYS A 322 -1.66 9.98 -5.33
CA LYS A 322 -1.16 8.73 -5.92
C LYS A 322 -0.70 8.94 -7.36
N ARG A 323 -1.53 9.54 -8.21
CA ARG A 323 -1.18 9.75 -9.61
C ARG A 323 0.07 10.63 -9.75
N PHE A 324 0.08 11.80 -9.08
CA PHE A 324 1.22 12.70 -9.17
C PHE A 324 2.51 12.03 -8.66
N ALA A 325 2.49 11.47 -7.45
CA ALA A 325 3.69 10.90 -6.86
C ALA A 325 4.26 9.73 -7.66
N THR A 326 3.41 8.86 -8.23
CA THR A 326 3.90 7.73 -9.03
C THR A 326 4.39 8.11 -10.41
N ASP A 327 3.79 9.11 -11.08
CA ASP A 327 4.33 9.68 -12.32
C ASP A 327 5.68 10.37 -12.06
N ALA A 328 5.75 11.18 -11.01
CA ALA A 328 6.97 11.88 -10.61
C ALA A 328 8.08 10.91 -10.19
N SER A 329 7.76 9.83 -9.44
CA SER A 329 8.76 8.85 -9.01
C SER A 329 9.39 8.09 -10.18
N PHE A 330 8.60 7.74 -11.20
CA PHE A 330 9.13 7.11 -12.41
C PHE A 330 10.06 8.05 -13.18
N ASN A 331 9.66 9.32 -13.34
CA ASN A 331 10.47 10.34 -13.97
C ASN A 331 11.76 10.61 -13.15
N ALA A 332 11.64 10.68 -11.83
CA ALA A 332 12.77 10.88 -10.92
C ALA A 332 13.79 9.74 -11.03
N ALA A 333 13.34 8.50 -11.08
CA ALA A 333 14.23 7.35 -11.23
C ALA A 333 14.93 7.33 -12.60
N SER A 334 14.23 7.73 -13.68
CA SER A 334 14.82 7.89 -15.00
C SER A 334 15.88 8.99 -15.03
N GLU A 335 15.63 10.14 -14.38
CA GLU A 335 16.60 11.23 -14.28
C GLU A 335 17.79 10.85 -13.39
N ALA A 336 17.57 10.09 -12.31
CA ALA A 336 18.65 9.59 -11.47
C ALA A 336 19.59 8.65 -12.25
N ILE A 337 19.07 7.75 -13.08
CA ILE A 337 19.88 6.94 -14.00
C ILE A 337 20.71 7.86 -14.92
N ALA A 338 20.10 8.89 -15.50
CA ALA A 338 20.78 9.82 -16.39
C ALA A 338 21.92 10.59 -15.69
N VAL A 339 21.74 10.96 -14.42
CA VAL A 339 22.79 11.60 -13.60
C VAL A 339 23.94 10.63 -13.35
N HIS A 340 23.68 9.35 -13.10
CA HIS A 340 24.70 8.33 -12.89
C HIS A 340 25.38 7.86 -14.21
N GLY A 341 24.77 8.16 -15.37
CA GLY A 341 25.26 7.73 -16.67
C GLY A 341 25.29 6.19 -16.77
N SER A 342 26.36 5.63 -17.36
CA SER A 342 26.48 4.16 -17.54
C SER A 342 26.42 3.37 -16.22
N TYR A 343 26.89 3.93 -15.13
CA TYR A 343 26.82 3.30 -13.81
C TYR A 343 25.38 3.20 -13.28
N GLY A 344 24.50 4.13 -13.64
CA GLY A 344 23.08 4.04 -13.31
C GLY A 344 22.32 2.97 -14.11
N TYR A 345 22.92 2.41 -15.17
CA TYR A 345 22.31 1.38 -16.02
C TYR A 345 22.67 -0.04 -15.57
N SER A 346 23.42 -0.18 -14.49
CA SER A 346 23.80 -1.46 -13.88
C SER A 346 23.32 -1.51 -12.43
N ASP A 347 23.26 -2.71 -11.88
CA ASP A 347 22.84 -2.93 -10.49
C ASP A 347 23.92 -2.59 -9.43
N GLU A 348 25.01 -1.94 -9.86
CA GLU A 348 26.02 -1.40 -8.96
C GLU A 348 25.47 -0.25 -8.09
N PHE A 349 24.54 0.54 -8.66
CA PHE A 349 23.81 1.59 -7.96
C PHE A 349 22.31 1.27 -7.91
N ALA A 350 21.65 1.70 -6.83
CA ALA A 350 20.25 1.40 -6.58
C ALA A 350 19.26 2.04 -7.59
N VAL A 351 19.71 3.02 -8.39
CA VAL A 351 18.82 3.84 -9.24
C VAL A 351 18.15 3.04 -10.35
N GLU A 352 18.75 1.96 -10.85
CA GLU A 352 18.12 1.07 -11.81
C GLU A 352 16.94 0.30 -11.16
N ARG A 353 17.12 -0.16 -9.90
CA ARG A 353 16.07 -0.84 -9.15
C ARG A 353 14.92 0.12 -8.84
N TYR A 354 15.23 1.39 -8.53
CA TYR A 354 14.21 2.42 -8.33
C TYR A 354 13.34 2.60 -9.58
N LEU A 355 13.92 2.63 -10.78
CA LEU A 355 13.16 2.73 -12.03
C LEU A 355 12.25 1.52 -12.24
N ARG A 356 12.75 0.31 -12.03
CA ARG A 356 11.95 -0.92 -12.16
C ARG A 356 10.78 -0.93 -11.17
N ASN A 357 11.03 -0.52 -9.94
CA ASN A 357 10.03 -0.46 -8.87
C ASN A 357 8.97 0.63 -9.15
N ALA A 358 9.39 1.84 -9.53
CA ALA A 358 8.51 2.95 -9.82
C ALA A 358 7.49 2.62 -10.94
N ARG A 359 7.90 1.83 -11.95
CA ARG A 359 6.98 1.44 -13.03
C ARG A 359 5.77 0.67 -12.54
N GLY A 360 5.95 -0.20 -11.53
CA GLY A 360 4.86 -0.94 -10.91
C GLY A 360 3.83 -0.03 -10.25
N ALA A 361 4.29 1.03 -9.57
CA ALA A 361 3.44 1.96 -8.84
C ALA A 361 2.43 2.72 -9.73
N MET A 362 2.72 2.90 -11.00
CA MET A 362 1.79 3.51 -11.97
C MET A 362 0.65 2.55 -12.37
N ILE A 363 0.76 1.25 -12.09
CA ILE A 363 -0.16 0.20 -12.53
C ILE A 363 -1.06 -0.27 -11.40
N TYR A 364 -0.49 -0.67 -10.28
CA TYR A 364 -1.27 -1.22 -9.17
C TYR A 364 -2.02 -0.14 -8.38
N GLU A 365 -2.97 -0.57 -7.53
CA GLU A 365 -3.88 0.29 -6.75
C GLU A 365 -4.69 1.26 -7.62
N GLY A 366 -4.99 0.84 -8.85
CA GLY A 366 -5.59 1.63 -9.91
C GLY A 366 -4.53 2.29 -10.79
N THR A 367 -4.66 2.11 -12.11
CA THR A 367 -3.73 2.72 -13.06
C THR A 367 -3.83 4.25 -13.02
N ASN A 368 -2.78 4.95 -13.45
CA ASN A 368 -2.79 6.42 -13.45
C ASN A 368 -3.86 7.00 -14.38
N GLU A 369 -4.27 6.25 -15.42
CA GLU A 369 -5.42 6.57 -16.27
C GLU A 369 -6.73 6.55 -15.49
N ILE A 370 -6.94 5.54 -14.62
CA ILE A 370 -8.12 5.48 -13.75
C ILE A 370 -8.13 6.65 -12.77
N HIS A 371 -6.98 7.01 -12.20
CA HIS A 371 -6.88 8.18 -11.34
C HIS A 371 -7.18 9.48 -12.10
N SER A 372 -6.78 9.58 -13.38
CA SER A 372 -7.15 10.71 -14.24
C SER A 372 -8.66 10.82 -14.43
N LEU A 373 -9.34 9.69 -14.68
CA LEU A 373 -10.80 9.64 -14.80
C LEU A 373 -11.51 9.98 -13.47
N ILE A 374 -10.97 9.51 -12.34
CA ILE A 374 -11.50 9.87 -11.01
C ILE A 374 -11.41 11.38 -10.82
N GLN A 375 -10.25 11.99 -11.02
CA GLN A 375 -10.02 13.42 -10.84
C GLN A 375 -10.91 14.24 -11.77
N ALA A 376 -10.96 13.89 -13.06
CA ALA A 376 -11.82 14.56 -14.03
C ALA A 376 -13.31 14.47 -13.63
N GLY A 377 -13.74 13.30 -13.14
CA GLY A 377 -15.12 13.11 -12.69
C GLY A 377 -15.52 14.05 -11.55
N TYR A 378 -14.63 14.29 -10.57
CA TYR A 378 -14.86 15.26 -9.50
C TYR A 378 -14.80 16.71 -10.02
N ALA A 379 -13.78 17.04 -10.79
CA ALA A 379 -13.60 18.41 -11.30
C ALA A 379 -14.76 18.87 -12.21
N LEU A 380 -15.34 17.95 -12.98
CA LEU A 380 -16.49 18.21 -13.85
C LEU A 380 -17.85 18.08 -13.12
N GLY A 381 -17.85 17.80 -11.81
CA GLY A 381 -19.10 17.64 -11.04
C GLY A 381 -19.90 16.37 -11.32
N GLY A 382 -19.35 15.45 -12.15
CA GLY A 382 -20.00 14.17 -12.46
C GLY A 382 -19.82 13.10 -11.38
N ARG A 383 -18.92 13.33 -10.42
CA ARG A 383 -18.62 12.41 -9.31
C ARG A 383 -18.65 13.17 -7.99
N THR A 384 -19.31 12.55 -7.00
CA THR A 384 -19.33 13.03 -5.61
C THR A 384 -19.16 11.85 -4.68
N ASP A 385 -18.59 12.07 -3.50
CA ASP A 385 -18.54 11.06 -2.45
C ASP A 385 -19.94 10.79 -1.93
N LYS A 386 -20.27 9.49 -1.84
CA LYS A 386 -21.53 9.03 -1.26
C LYS A 386 -21.22 8.41 0.10
N ALA A 387 -22.02 8.73 1.10
CA ALA A 387 -21.90 8.14 2.43
C ALA A 387 -21.89 6.61 2.37
N LEU A 388 -21.02 6.01 3.14
CA LEU A 388 -20.97 4.57 3.37
C LEU A 388 -21.78 4.23 4.62
N ARG A 389 -22.20 2.99 4.75
CA ARG A 389 -22.84 2.52 5.99
C ARG A 389 -21.89 2.60 7.20
N ARG A 390 -20.60 2.40 6.94
CA ARG A 390 -19.52 2.62 7.90
C ARG A 390 -18.44 3.46 7.23
N GLU A 391 -18.16 4.62 7.78
CA GLU A 391 -17.04 5.46 7.36
C GLU A 391 -15.77 5.08 8.14
N MET A 392 -14.59 5.40 7.58
CA MET A 392 -13.35 5.26 8.31
C MET A 392 -13.37 6.21 9.51
N PRO A 393 -13.10 5.73 10.72
CA PRO A 393 -13.04 6.63 11.89
C PRO A 393 -11.89 7.63 11.71
N GLY A 394 -12.16 8.89 12.07
CA GLY A 394 -11.11 9.90 12.19
C GLY A 394 -10.19 9.60 13.37
N TYR A 395 -8.99 10.15 13.31
CA TYR A 395 -8.02 10.04 14.40
C TYR A 395 -8.44 10.95 15.57
N ASP A 396 -8.52 10.37 16.76
CA ASP A 396 -8.75 11.04 18.02
C ASP A 396 -7.69 10.54 19.02
N PRO A 397 -6.71 11.39 19.39
CA PRO A 397 -5.58 10.96 20.22
C PRO A 397 -6.01 10.32 21.54
N GLU A 398 -7.01 10.90 22.22
CA GLU A 398 -7.48 10.41 23.52
C GLU A 398 -8.09 9.01 23.40
N ARG A 399 -8.89 8.78 22.36
CA ARG A 399 -9.54 7.49 22.12
C ARG A 399 -8.58 6.44 21.54
N TRP A 400 -7.66 6.86 20.67
CA TRP A 400 -6.74 5.93 19.99
C TRP A 400 -5.62 5.46 20.91
N GLN A 401 -5.22 6.29 21.87
CA GLN A 401 -4.22 5.94 22.89
C GLN A 401 -4.81 5.22 24.11
N ALA A 402 -6.13 5.24 24.28
CA ALA A 402 -6.77 4.64 25.45
C ALA A 402 -6.85 3.11 25.35
N GLU A 403 -6.45 2.44 26.43
CA GLU A 403 -6.71 1.00 26.60
C GLU A 403 -8.22 0.77 26.86
N GLY A 404 -8.76 -0.31 26.28
CA GLY A 404 -10.14 -0.74 26.53
C GLY A 404 -11.26 0.09 25.87
N VAL A 405 -10.94 1.15 25.12
CA VAL A 405 -11.93 1.96 24.39
C VAL A 405 -12.18 1.36 23.01
N ARG A 406 -13.45 1.03 22.70
CA ARG A 406 -13.85 0.58 21.36
C ARG A 406 -14.08 1.79 20.44
N ILE A 407 -13.43 1.78 19.28
CA ILE A 407 -13.58 2.81 18.25
C ILE A 407 -14.68 2.35 17.29
N ARG A 408 -15.78 3.10 17.28
CA ARG A 408 -16.93 2.86 16.37
C ARG A 408 -17.14 4.08 15.50
#